data_9f305e17dd9bc366bcca9a55b04b5446
#
_entry.id   9f305e17dd9bc366bcca9a55b04b5446
#
_cell.length_a   1.000
_cell.length_b   1.000
_cell.length_c   1.000
_cell.angle_alpha   90.00
_cell.angle_beta   90.00
_cell.angle_gamma   90.00
#
_symmetry.space_group_name_H-M   'P 1'
#
loop_
_entity.id
_entity.type
_entity.pdbx_description
1 polymer ?
#
loop_
_entity_poly.entity_id
_entity_poly.type
_entity_poly.pdbx_seq_one_letter_code
_entity_poly.pdbx_strand_id
1 'polypeptide(L)'
;MRQNPQMTAALTPTPYIDSDHPSIIEFACRHSEGATSEIERAVKLYYAVRDRFRYDPYSLQLTVEGLRASTVLEAKRGWCVPKAILLAAACRAQGIPARLGFADVRNHLSTKRMREFLGTDVFYWHGYTAIELNGQWVKATPAFNIELCEKFRIKPLEFDGTEDSIYHPFDLEGRQHMEYIRFHGEYDDMPLDEMIACFAKHYGPAAKAPAGDFDKEVDEETRNLAS
;
A
#
# COMPACT_ATOMS: atom_id res chain seq x y z
N MET A 1 -14.90 -19.39 24.36
CA MET A 1 -13.69 -19.57 23.55
C MET A 1 -12.75 -18.42 23.86
N ARG A 2 -11.50 -18.66 24.27
CA ARG A 2 -10.52 -17.57 24.47
C ARG A 2 -10.09 -17.13 23.06
N GLN A 3 -10.36 -15.89 22.69
CA GLN A 3 -9.83 -15.32 21.44
C GLN A 3 -8.31 -15.38 21.49
N ASN A 4 -7.69 -15.79 20.38
CA ASN A 4 -6.23 -15.79 20.24
C ASN A 4 -5.72 -14.34 20.38
N PRO A 5 -4.81 -14.03 21.34
CA PRO A 5 -4.33 -12.66 21.55
C PRO A 5 -3.79 -11.99 20.28
N GLN A 6 -3.15 -12.75 19.39
CA GLN A 6 -2.62 -12.25 18.11
C GLN A 6 -3.75 -11.83 17.15
N MET A 7 -4.89 -12.53 17.17
CA MET A 7 -6.07 -12.17 16.36
C MET A 7 -6.72 -10.90 16.90
N THR A 8 -6.74 -10.73 18.23
CA THR A 8 -7.27 -9.52 18.86
C THR A 8 -6.46 -8.28 18.47
N ALA A 9 -5.13 -8.36 18.49
CA ALA A 9 -4.25 -7.25 18.09
C ALA A 9 -4.48 -6.81 16.63
N ALA A 10 -4.66 -7.79 15.72
CA ALA A 10 -4.91 -7.52 14.31
C ALA A 10 -6.31 -6.94 14.00
N LEU A 11 -7.18 -6.81 15.00
CA LEU A 11 -8.52 -6.19 14.93
C LEU A 11 -8.59 -4.85 15.66
N THR A 12 -7.62 -4.57 16.55
CA THR A 12 -7.65 -3.40 17.41
C THR A 12 -7.27 -2.14 16.65
N PRO A 13 -8.01 -1.01 16.79
CA PRO A 13 -7.59 0.28 16.28
C PRO A 13 -6.26 0.71 16.91
N THR A 14 -5.45 1.42 16.13
CA THR A 14 -4.14 1.93 16.55
C THR A 14 -3.97 3.38 16.08
N PRO A 15 -2.91 4.11 16.51
CA PRO A 15 -2.70 5.49 16.05
C PRO A 15 -2.60 5.67 14.53
N TYR A 16 -2.12 4.66 13.81
CA TYR A 16 -2.01 4.69 12.34
C TYR A 16 -3.18 3.99 11.66
N ILE A 17 -3.62 2.86 12.22
CA ILE A 17 -4.74 2.07 11.71
C ILE A 17 -5.99 2.43 12.53
N ASP A 18 -6.46 3.67 12.42
CA ASP A 18 -7.62 4.22 13.15
C ASP A 18 -8.96 3.70 12.59
N SER A 19 -9.10 2.37 12.64
CA SER A 19 -10.25 1.64 12.07
C SER A 19 -11.59 1.95 12.74
N ASP A 20 -11.57 2.57 13.91
CA ASP A 20 -12.74 3.09 14.66
C ASP A 20 -13.11 4.54 14.26
N HIS A 21 -12.32 5.21 13.42
CA HIS A 21 -12.64 6.55 12.95
C HIS A 21 -13.92 6.53 12.09
N PRO A 22 -14.90 7.45 12.33
CA PRO A 22 -16.20 7.43 11.64
C PRO A 22 -16.11 7.39 10.11
N SER A 23 -15.16 8.15 9.52
CA SER A 23 -14.98 8.17 8.07
C SER A 23 -14.44 6.86 7.50
N ILE A 24 -13.60 6.14 8.27
CA ILE A 24 -13.09 4.80 7.89
C ILE A 24 -14.23 3.78 7.93
N ILE A 25 -15.04 3.80 8.99
CA ILE A 25 -16.22 2.93 9.10
C ILE A 25 -17.19 3.18 7.94
N GLU A 26 -17.50 4.45 7.66
CA GLU A 26 -18.38 4.82 6.53
C GLU A 26 -17.81 4.34 5.18
N PHE A 27 -16.52 4.58 4.94
CA PHE A 27 -15.83 4.12 3.74
C PHE A 27 -15.90 2.61 3.60
N ALA A 28 -15.57 1.87 4.66
CA ALA A 28 -15.55 0.41 4.66
C ALA A 28 -16.96 -0.16 4.43
N CYS A 29 -17.98 0.34 5.12
CA CYS A 29 -19.38 -0.08 4.92
C CYS A 29 -19.85 0.16 3.49
N ARG A 30 -19.62 1.37 2.96
CA ARG A 30 -20.03 1.76 1.60
C ARG A 30 -19.39 0.88 0.53
N HIS A 31 -18.09 0.58 0.67
CA HIS A 31 -17.35 -0.16 -0.33
C HIS A 31 -17.38 -1.68 -0.17
N SER A 32 -17.97 -2.19 0.92
CA SER A 32 -18.26 -3.62 1.10
C SER A 32 -19.75 -3.96 0.94
N GLU A 33 -20.58 -2.97 0.60
CA GLU A 33 -22.03 -3.15 0.46
C GLU A 33 -22.37 -4.31 -0.51
N GLY A 34 -23.33 -5.14 -0.13
CA GLY A 34 -23.78 -6.31 -0.90
C GLY A 34 -22.79 -7.48 -0.92
N ALA A 35 -21.66 -7.42 -0.20
CA ALA A 35 -20.79 -8.57 -0.02
C ALA A 35 -21.44 -9.60 0.92
N THR A 36 -21.38 -10.87 0.54
CA THR A 36 -22.01 -11.98 1.25
C THR A 36 -21.01 -12.77 2.10
N SER A 37 -19.71 -12.57 1.88
CA SER A 37 -18.64 -13.25 2.60
C SER A 37 -17.55 -12.28 3.05
N GLU A 38 -16.68 -12.76 3.94
CA GLU A 38 -15.50 -12.02 4.38
C GLU A 38 -14.51 -11.77 3.23
N ILE A 39 -14.30 -12.78 2.40
CA ILE A 39 -13.46 -12.67 1.19
C ILE A 39 -14.01 -11.58 0.26
N GLU A 40 -15.30 -11.60 -0.05
CA GLU A 40 -15.90 -10.59 -0.91
C GLU A 40 -15.76 -9.17 -0.35
N ARG A 41 -15.90 -8.99 0.99
CA ARG A 41 -15.66 -7.69 1.63
C ARG A 41 -14.22 -7.25 1.43
N ALA A 42 -13.24 -8.12 1.73
CA ALA A 42 -11.83 -7.80 1.60
C ALA A 42 -11.44 -7.46 0.16
N VAL A 43 -11.93 -8.22 -0.82
CA VAL A 43 -11.70 -7.99 -2.25
C VAL A 43 -12.27 -6.64 -2.70
N LYS A 44 -13.51 -6.32 -2.32
CA LYS A 44 -14.13 -5.02 -2.64
C LYS A 44 -13.35 -3.85 -2.01
N LEU A 45 -12.90 -4.00 -0.76
CA LEU A 45 -12.09 -2.98 -0.08
C LEU A 45 -10.72 -2.81 -0.74
N TYR A 46 -10.08 -3.91 -1.16
CA TYR A 46 -8.82 -3.85 -1.89
C TYR A 46 -8.95 -3.00 -3.16
N TYR A 47 -9.92 -3.30 -4.02
CA TYR A 47 -10.14 -2.54 -5.26
C TYR A 47 -10.52 -1.09 -4.99
N ALA A 48 -11.33 -0.83 -3.93
CA ALA A 48 -11.67 0.52 -3.55
C ALA A 48 -10.43 1.34 -3.14
N VAL A 49 -9.51 0.75 -2.37
CA VAL A 49 -8.25 1.42 -1.98
C VAL A 49 -7.29 1.51 -3.16
N ARG A 50 -7.15 0.45 -3.96
CA ARG A 50 -6.24 0.46 -5.12
C ARG A 50 -6.60 1.58 -6.10
N ASP A 51 -7.87 1.70 -6.50
CA ASP A 51 -8.26 2.51 -7.64
C ASP A 51 -8.82 3.90 -7.30
N ARG A 52 -9.33 4.11 -6.07
CA ARG A 52 -9.87 5.42 -5.66
C ARG A 52 -8.85 6.35 -5.03
N PHE A 53 -7.65 5.84 -4.75
CA PHE A 53 -6.55 6.59 -4.12
C PHE A 53 -5.35 6.56 -5.06
N ARG A 54 -4.98 7.74 -5.55
CA ARG A 54 -3.85 7.87 -6.48
C ARG A 54 -2.54 7.49 -5.79
N TYR A 55 -1.72 6.74 -6.47
CA TYR A 55 -0.35 6.51 -6.01
C TYR A 55 0.46 7.79 -6.19
N ASP A 56 1.00 8.28 -5.10
CA ASP A 56 1.82 9.50 -5.10
C ASP A 56 2.98 9.35 -4.12
N PRO A 57 4.18 8.98 -4.60
CA PRO A 57 5.36 8.84 -3.76
C PRO A 57 5.92 10.18 -3.29
N TYR A 58 5.48 11.31 -3.89
CA TYR A 58 5.88 12.65 -3.46
C TYR A 58 5.06 13.15 -2.27
N SER A 59 3.99 12.45 -1.90
CA SER A 59 3.20 12.74 -0.69
C SER A 59 3.83 12.16 0.60
N LEU A 60 5.13 11.86 0.61
CA LEU A 60 5.83 11.25 1.74
C LEU A 60 5.81 12.17 2.98
N GLN A 61 5.13 11.73 4.03
CA GLN A 61 5.10 12.35 5.34
C GLN A 61 5.30 11.27 6.41
N LEU A 62 6.46 11.24 7.05
CA LEU A 62 6.83 10.24 8.06
C LEU A 62 6.41 10.72 9.46
N THR A 63 5.13 10.94 9.65
CA THR A 63 4.49 11.31 10.93
C THR A 63 3.24 10.49 11.15
N VAL A 64 2.75 10.45 12.40
CA VAL A 64 1.48 9.77 12.69
C VAL A 64 0.35 10.36 11.87
N GLU A 65 0.24 11.70 11.81
CA GLU A 65 -0.80 12.40 11.05
C GLU A 65 -0.72 12.10 9.55
N GLY A 66 0.48 12.09 8.97
CA GLY A 66 0.69 11.88 7.53
C GLY A 66 0.43 10.44 7.08
N LEU A 67 0.54 9.47 7.99
CA LEU A 67 0.36 8.03 7.68
C LEU A 67 -0.98 7.47 8.16
N ARG A 68 -1.73 8.19 9.00
CA ARG A 68 -3.00 7.73 9.57
C ARG A 68 -4.04 7.46 8.47
N ALA A 69 -4.77 6.35 8.58
CA ALA A 69 -5.72 5.90 7.56
C ALA A 69 -6.80 6.97 7.25
N SER A 70 -7.36 7.64 8.26
CA SER A 70 -8.35 8.69 8.06
C SER A 70 -7.81 9.91 7.29
N THR A 71 -6.53 10.27 7.52
CA THR A 71 -5.86 11.35 6.76
C THR A 71 -5.66 10.94 5.29
N VAL A 72 -5.24 9.70 5.05
CA VAL A 72 -5.08 9.15 3.69
C VAL A 72 -6.43 9.11 2.97
N LEU A 73 -7.49 8.72 3.67
CA LEU A 73 -8.86 8.72 3.15
C LEU A 73 -9.29 10.11 2.67
N GLU A 74 -8.98 11.16 3.43
CA GLU A 74 -9.28 12.55 3.09
C GLU A 74 -8.42 13.04 1.90
N ALA A 75 -7.12 12.76 1.92
CA ALA A 75 -6.16 13.21 0.91
C ALA A 75 -6.39 12.59 -0.48
N LYS A 76 -7.07 11.45 -0.58
CA LYS A 76 -7.33 10.68 -1.82
C LYS A 76 -6.07 10.27 -2.58
N ARG A 77 -4.91 10.27 -1.92
CA ARG A 77 -3.61 9.88 -2.47
C ARG A 77 -2.71 9.32 -1.40
N GLY A 78 -1.71 8.55 -1.81
CA GLY A 78 -0.67 8.04 -0.94
C GLY A 78 0.28 7.12 -1.67
N TRP A 79 1.43 6.89 -1.10
CA TRP A 79 2.38 5.88 -1.57
C TRP A 79 2.03 4.49 -0.98
N CYS A 80 2.85 3.47 -1.22
CA CYS A 80 2.50 2.08 -0.86
C CYS A 80 2.10 1.91 0.61
N VAL A 81 2.84 2.52 1.55
CA VAL A 81 2.59 2.35 3.00
C VAL A 81 1.27 2.96 3.46
N PRO A 82 0.96 4.26 3.24
CA PRO A 82 -0.34 4.81 3.67
C PRO A 82 -1.53 4.13 2.97
N LYS A 83 -1.38 3.66 1.72
CA LYS A 83 -2.44 2.88 1.08
C LYS A 83 -2.62 1.50 1.72
N ALA A 84 -1.54 0.83 2.15
CA ALA A 84 -1.62 -0.41 2.92
C ALA A 84 -2.27 -0.18 4.30
N ILE A 85 -1.93 0.92 4.98
CA ILE A 85 -2.55 1.32 6.26
C ILE A 85 -4.07 1.54 6.09
N LEU A 86 -4.48 2.24 5.02
CA LEU A 86 -5.91 2.46 4.74
C LEU A 86 -6.65 1.15 4.47
N LEU A 87 -6.04 0.21 3.73
CA LEU A 87 -6.65 -1.11 3.50
C LEU A 87 -6.78 -1.89 4.81
N ALA A 88 -5.74 -1.90 5.65
CA ALA A 88 -5.78 -2.55 6.96
C ALA A 88 -6.88 -1.95 7.85
N ALA A 89 -7.01 -0.62 7.88
CA ALA A 89 -8.05 0.06 8.64
C ALA A 89 -9.46 -0.29 8.13
N ALA A 90 -9.66 -0.30 6.82
CA ALA A 90 -10.94 -0.67 6.22
C ALA A 90 -11.31 -2.15 6.50
N CYS A 91 -10.34 -3.07 6.45
CA CYS A 91 -10.55 -4.47 6.82
C CYS A 91 -10.93 -4.61 8.30
N ARG A 92 -10.16 -3.98 9.22
CA ARG A 92 -10.46 -4.00 10.65
C ARG A 92 -11.82 -3.41 10.98
N ALA A 93 -12.23 -2.33 10.31
CA ALA A 93 -13.56 -1.73 10.47
C ALA A 93 -14.69 -2.68 10.06
N GLN A 94 -14.42 -3.69 9.23
CA GLN A 94 -15.34 -4.76 8.84
C GLN A 94 -15.16 -6.04 9.67
N GLY A 95 -14.39 -6.01 10.75
CA GLY A 95 -14.10 -7.16 11.60
C GLY A 95 -13.17 -8.20 10.98
N ILE A 96 -12.43 -7.83 9.93
CA ILE A 96 -11.46 -8.68 9.24
C ILE A 96 -10.07 -8.37 9.80
N PRO A 97 -9.36 -9.37 10.40
CA PRO A 97 -8.03 -9.15 10.94
C PRO A 97 -7.04 -8.74 9.84
N ALA A 98 -6.28 -7.69 10.09
CA ALA A 98 -5.30 -7.17 9.14
C ALA A 98 -4.06 -6.63 9.84
N ARG A 99 -2.89 -6.80 9.20
CA ARG A 99 -1.57 -6.35 9.64
C ARG A 99 -0.88 -5.57 8.53
N LEU A 100 0.10 -4.78 8.89
CA LEU A 100 1.00 -4.14 7.94
C LEU A 100 2.20 -5.05 7.70
N GLY A 101 2.53 -5.29 6.45
CA GLY A 101 3.72 -6.00 6.08
C GLY A 101 4.67 -5.11 5.29
N PHE A 102 5.97 -5.38 5.40
CA PHE A 102 6.99 -4.58 4.72
C PHE A 102 8.04 -5.45 4.07
N ALA A 103 8.52 -4.98 2.91
CA ALA A 103 9.61 -5.62 2.18
C ALA A 103 10.50 -4.60 1.48
N ASP A 104 11.77 -4.95 1.26
CA ASP A 104 12.62 -4.22 0.34
C ASP A 104 12.38 -4.76 -1.07
N VAL A 105 12.13 -3.87 -2.02
CA VAL A 105 11.86 -4.24 -3.41
C VAL A 105 12.76 -3.47 -4.36
N ARG A 106 13.30 -4.15 -5.37
CA ARG A 106 13.91 -3.48 -6.52
C ARG A 106 12.79 -3.15 -7.51
N ASN A 107 12.70 -1.88 -7.89
CA ASN A 107 11.68 -1.41 -8.82
C ASN A 107 12.35 -0.73 -10.00
N HIS A 108 12.17 -1.30 -11.19
CA HIS A 108 12.75 -0.79 -12.43
C HIS A 108 11.87 0.29 -13.10
N LEU A 109 10.60 0.43 -12.67
CA LEU A 109 9.68 1.44 -13.18
C LEU A 109 9.43 2.52 -12.11
N SER A 110 10.07 3.66 -12.31
CA SER A 110 9.91 4.85 -11.49
C SER A 110 10.26 6.07 -12.33
N THR A 111 9.79 7.26 -11.95
CA THR A 111 10.20 8.50 -12.65
C THR A 111 11.68 8.74 -12.47
N LYS A 112 12.29 9.43 -13.45
CA LYS A 112 13.71 9.80 -13.39
C LYS A 112 14.02 10.58 -12.10
N ARG A 113 13.16 11.55 -11.74
CA ARG A 113 13.31 12.34 -10.52
C ARG A 113 13.29 11.49 -9.25
N MET A 114 12.41 10.47 -9.18
CA MET A 114 12.37 9.57 -8.03
C MET A 114 13.65 8.73 -7.93
N ARG A 115 14.16 8.22 -9.06
CA ARG A 115 15.43 7.47 -9.09
C ARG A 115 16.61 8.33 -8.66
N GLU A 116 16.68 9.58 -9.15
CA GLU A 116 17.72 10.54 -8.76
C GLU A 116 17.63 10.91 -7.27
N PHE A 117 16.42 11.08 -6.76
CA PHE A 117 16.18 11.36 -5.34
C PHE A 117 16.62 10.21 -4.44
N LEU A 118 16.23 8.99 -4.77
CA LEU A 118 16.57 7.81 -3.95
C LEU A 118 18.04 7.41 -4.09
N GLY A 119 18.68 7.70 -5.22
CA GLY A 119 20.06 7.29 -5.53
C GLY A 119 20.23 5.76 -5.64
N THR A 120 19.15 5.02 -5.71
CA THR A 120 19.11 3.56 -5.77
C THR A 120 17.83 3.09 -6.48
N ASP A 121 17.87 1.88 -7.03
CA ASP A 121 16.70 1.18 -7.57
C ASP A 121 15.96 0.35 -6.52
N VAL A 122 16.47 0.32 -5.28
CA VAL A 122 15.85 -0.39 -4.15
C VAL A 122 14.94 0.55 -3.38
N PHE A 123 13.67 0.16 -3.28
CA PHE A 123 12.67 0.81 -2.45
C PHE A 123 12.58 0.05 -1.14
N TYR A 124 13.14 0.64 -0.10
CA TYR A 124 13.12 0.07 1.24
C TYR A 124 11.76 0.25 1.88
N TRP A 125 11.32 -0.75 2.64
CA TRP A 125 10.05 -0.73 3.37
C TRP A 125 8.82 -0.54 2.48
N HIS A 126 8.80 -1.18 1.31
CA HIS A 126 7.57 -1.25 0.50
C HIS A 126 6.46 -1.92 1.30
N GLY A 127 5.30 -1.20 1.43
CA GLY A 127 4.20 -1.63 2.27
C GLY A 127 3.20 -2.53 1.55
N TYR A 128 2.71 -3.55 2.25
CA TYR A 128 1.56 -4.37 1.88
C TYR A 128 0.66 -4.60 3.09
N THR A 129 -0.53 -5.13 2.89
CA THR A 129 -1.47 -5.54 3.94
C THR A 129 -1.55 -7.05 3.96
N ALA A 130 -1.29 -7.67 5.12
CA ALA A 130 -1.62 -9.07 5.37
C ALA A 130 -3.03 -9.11 5.95
N ILE A 131 -3.91 -9.90 5.35
CA ILE A 131 -5.34 -10.01 5.69
C ILE A 131 -5.64 -11.46 6.03
N GLU A 132 -6.28 -11.71 7.16
CA GLU A 132 -6.71 -13.05 7.55
C GLU A 132 -8.09 -13.33 6.96
N LEU A 133 -8.17 -14.35 6.09
CA LEU A 133 -9.39 -14.75 5.40
C LEU A 133 -9.57 -16.26 5.51
N ASN A 134 -10.68 -16.69 6.11
CA ASN A 134 -10.99 -18.12 6.32
C ASN A 134 -9.88 -18.92 7.01
N GLY A 135 -9.17 -18.32 7.97
CA GLY A 135 -8.10 -18.97 8.72
C GLY A 135 -6.73 -18.94 8.02
N GLN A 136 -6.58 -18.20 6.93
CA GLN A 136 -5.33 -18.05 6.18
C GLN A 136 -4.94 -16.57 6.05
N TRP A 137 -3.66 -16.26 6.25
CA TRP A 137 -3.12 -14.94 5.98
C TRP A 137 -2.72 -14.85 4.51
N VAL A 138 -3.30 -13.87 3.81
CA VAL A 138 -2.97 -13.53 2.42
C VAL A 138 -2.47 -12.09 2.34
N LYS A 139 -1.55 -11.82 1.44
CA LYS A 139 -0.92 -10.50 1.30
C LYS A 139 -1.49 -9.76 0.11
N ALA A 140 -1.76 -8.47 0.29
CA ALA A 140 -2.32 -7.62 -0.76
C ALA A 140 -1.59 -6.27 -0.82
N THR A 141 -1.16 -5.86 -2.01
CA THR A 141 -0.52 -4.56 -2.25
C THR A 141 -1.45 -3.66 -3.09
N PRO A 142 -2.19 -2.72 -2.46
CA PRO A 142 -3.08 -1.81 -3.18
C PRO A 142 -2.35 -0.56 -3.71
N ALA A 143 -1.04 -0.63 -3.97
CA ALA A 143 -0.21 0.55 -4.24
C ALA A 143 -0.59 1.25 -5.55
N PHE A 144 -0.42 0.59 -6.68
CA PHE A 144 -0.60 1.21 -8.00
C PHE A 144 -2.05 1.14 -8.46
N ASN A 145 -2.67 2.31 -8.66
CA ASN A 145 -4.00 2.42 -9.22
C ASN A 145 -3.99 2.09 -10.72
N ILE A 146 -5.15 1.73 -11.25
CA ILE A 146 -5.29 1.19 -12.61
C ILE A 146 -4.75 2.16 -13.67
N GLU A 147 -5.02 3.47 -13.57
CA GLU A 147 -4.54 4.47 -14.53
C GLU A 147 -3.01 4.57 -14.53
N LEU A 148 -2.36 4.41 -13.37
CA LEU A 148 -0.90 4.40 -13.30
C LEU A 148 -0.33 3.14 -13.96
N CYS A 149 -0.98 1.98 -13.74
CA CYS A 149 -0.58 0.73 -14.38
C CYS A 149 -0.69 0.82 -15.91
N GLU A 150 -1.77 1.42 -16.43
CA GLU A 150 -1.95 1.65 -17.87
C GLU A 150 -0.83 2.53 -18.46
N LYS A 151 -0.49 3.65 -17.80
CA LYS A 151 0.59 4.55 -18.22
C LYS A 151 1.95 3.84 -18.28
N PHE A 152 2.28 3.06 -17.29
CA PHE A 152 3.54 2.29 -17.25
C PHE A 152 3.49 0.99 -18.05
N ARG A 153 2.34 0.64 -18.66
CA ARG A 153 2.14 -0.59 -19.42
C ARG A 153 2.43 -1.84 -18.58
N ILE A 154 1.97 -1.83 -17.33
CA ILE A 154 2.02 -2.98 -16.43
C ILE A 154 0.62 -3.50 -16.16
N LYS A 155 0.52 -4.81 -15.91
CA LYS A 155 -0.75 -5.41 -15.52
C LYS A 155 -1.08 -5.00 -14.08
N PRO A 156 -2.29 -4.45 -13.80
CA PRO A 156 -2.71 -4.18 -12.43
C PRO A 156 -2.69 -5.46 -11.59
N LEU A 157 -2.36 -5.35 -10.31
CA LEU A 157 -2.47 -6.47 -9.39
C LEU A 157 -3.93 -6.78 -9.12
N GLU A 158 -4.33 -8.01 -9.43
CA GLU A 158 -5.64 -8.54 -9.09
C GLU A 158 -5.58 -9.24 -7.74
N PHE A 159 -6.64 -9.15 -6.95
CA PHE A 159 -6.77 -9.78 -5.65
C PHE A 159 -8.11 -10.49 -5.55
N ASP A 160 -8.10 -11.78 -5.28
CA ASP A 160 -9.28 -12.61 -5.13
C ASP A 160 -9.53 -13.07 -3.67
N GLY A 161 -8.60 -12.73 -2.76
CA GLY A 161 -8.66 -13.09 -1.34
C GLY A 161 -8.25 -14.53 -1.03
N THR A 162 -7.74 -15.28 -1.99
CA THR A 162 -7.32 -16.69 -1.80
C THR A 162 -5.82 -16.88 -1.86
N GLU A 163 -5.11 -16.01 -2.59
CA GLU A 163 -3.67 -16.07 -2.78
C GLU A 163 -3.03 -14.69 -2.55
N ASP A 164 -1.70 -14.68 -2.33
CA ASP A 164 -0.91 -13.45 -2.20
C ASP A 164 -0.95 -12.64 -3.50
N SER A 165 -1.22 -11.35 -3.38
CA SER A 165 -1.23 -10.38 -4.48
C SER A 165 -0.25 -9.24 -4.20
N ILE A 166 1.05 -9.54 -4.30
CA ILE A 166 2.13 -8.60 -3.98
C ILE A 166 3.15 -8.42 -5.10
N TYR A 167 3.08 -9.23 -6.16
CA TYR A 167 4.06 -9.22 -7.24
C TYR A 167 3.59 -8.44 -8.46
N HIS A 168 4.46 -7.55 -8.93
CA HIS A 168 4.47 -7.06 -10.32
C HIS A 168 5.72 -7.60 -11.03
N PRO A 169 5.82 -8.92 -11.30
CA PRO A 169 7.09 -9.51 -11.74
C PRO A 169 7.52 -9.01 -13.11
N PHE A 170 6.56 -8.76 -14.01
CA PHE A 170 6.83 -8.39 -15.38
C PHE A 170 5.88 -7.30 -15.87
N ASP A 171 6.38 -6.44 -16.79
CA ASP A 171 5.52 -5.56 -17.57
C ASP A 171 4.80 -6.32 -18.69
N LEU A 172 3.96 -5.62 -19.48
CA LEU A 172 3.21 -6.23 -20.59
C LEU A 172 4.12 -6.74 -21.72
N GLU A 173 5.40 -6.37 -21.73
CA GLU A 173 6.41 -6.79 -22.71
C GLU A 173 7.29 -7.92 -22.17
N GLY A 174 7.01 -8.41 -20.96
CA GLY A 174 7.74 -9.50 -20.31
C GLY A 174 9.09 -9.09 -19.70
N ARG A 175 9.34 -7.79 -19.54
CA ARG A 175 10.54 -7.29 -18.87
C ARG A 175 10.32 -7.32 -17.36
N GLN A 176 11.36 -7.69 -16.61
CA GLN A 176 11.31 -7.71 -15.14
C GLN A 176 11.06 -6.29 -14.61
N HIS A 177 10.02 -6.16 -13.78
CA HIS A 177 9.57 -4.88 -13.27
C HIS A 177 9.87 -4.70 -11.79
N MET A 178 9.49 -5.67 -10.95
CA MET A 178 9.68 -5.60 -9.51
C MET A 178 10.22 -6.93 -8.98
N GLU A 179 11.17 -6.83 -8.04
CA GLU A 179 11.79 -7.97 -7.36
C GLU A 179 11.74 -7.74 -5.85
N TYR A 180 11.18 -8.70 -5.11
CA TYR A 180 11.21 -8.71 -3.65
C TYR A 180 12.57 -9.24 -3.18
N ILE A 181 13.33 -8.40 -2.45
CA ILE A 181 14.69 -8.71 -1.99
C ILE A 181 14.66 -9.28 -0.57
N ARG A 182 13.89 -8.64 0.32
CA ARG A 182 13.85 -8.98 1.75
C ARG A 182 12.50 -8.62 2.34
N PHE A 183 11.90 -9.54 3.10
CA PHE A 183 10.74 -9.27 3.94
C PHE A 183 11.19 -8.87 5.35
N HIS A 184 10.59 -7.81 5.90
CA HIS A 184 10.83 -7.34 7.28
C HIS A 184 9.87 -7.97 8.28
N GLY A 185 8.78 -8.58 7.81
CA GLY A 185 7.73 -9.18 8.64
C GLY A 185 6.43 -8.40 8.63
N GLU A 186 5.52 -8.79 9.53
CA GLU A 186 4.19 -8.25 9.66
C GLU A 186 3.98 -7.70 11.07
N TYR A 187 3.34 -6.54 11.17
CA TYR A 187 3.21 -5.73 12.38
C TYR A 187 1.73 -5.39 12.62
N ASP A 188 1.31 -5.38 13.88
CA ASP A 188 -0.04 -5.00 14.26
C ASP A 188 -0.28 -3.47 14.15
N ASP A 189 0.79 -2.68 14.11
CA ASP A 189 0.78 -1.23 13.83
C ASP A 189 2.03 -0.82 13.04
N MET A 190 2.12 0.46 12.67
CA MET A 190 3.24 1.01 11.89
C MET A 190 4.52 1.16 12.74
N PRO A 191 5.61 0.45 12.43
CA PRO A 191 6.91 0.59 13.11
C PRO A 191 7.70 1.77 12.53
N LEU A 192 7.20 3.00 12.73
CA LEU A 192 7.70 4.21 12.07
C LEU A 192 9.18 4.50 12.38
N ASP A 193 9.61 4.29 13.61
CA ASP A 193 11.00 4.57 14.01
C ASP A 193 12.00 3.68 13.26
N GLU A 194 11.67 2.41 13.07
CA GLU A 194 12.49 1.47 12.30
C GLU A 194 12.57 1.88 10.83
N MET A 195 11.44 2.29 10.25
CA MET A 195 11.39 2.80 8.87
C MET A 195 12.22 4.07 8.72
N ILE A 196 12.09 5.05 9.61
CA ILE A 196 12.87 6.30 9.60
C ILE A 196 14.36 6.00 9.68
N ALA A 197 14.77 5.11 10.59
CA ALA A 197 16.16 4.72 10.74
C ALA A 197 16.71 4.07 9.45
N CYS A 198 15.92 3.21 8.80
CA CYS A 198 16.28 2.61 7.52
C CYS A 198 16.39 3.66 6.39
N PHE A 199 15.43 4.56 6.29
CA PHE A 199 15.43 5.62 5.29
C PHE A 199 16.62 6.58 5.45
N ALA A 200 16.93 6.97 6.71
CA ALA A 200 18.10 7.79 6.99
C ALA A 200 19.41 7.13 6.56
N LYS A 201 19.51 5.80 6.73
CA LYS A 201 20.67 5.01 6.33
C LYS A 201 20.84 4.93 4.81
N HIS A 202 19.74 4.72 4.08
CA HIS A 202 19.79 4.37 2.65
C HIS A 202 19.50 5.53 1.71
N TYR A 203 18.66 6.48 2.13
CA TYR A 203 18.27 7.67 1.34
C TYR A 203 18.87 8.97 1.87
N GLY A 204 19.58 8.91 3.02
CA GLY A 204 20.16 10.06 3.69
C GLY A 204 19.29 10.67 4.78
N PRO A 205 19.90 11.41 5.73
CA PRO A 205 19.26 11.87 6.98
C PRO A 205 18.16 12.92 6.79
N ALA A 206 18.04 13.50 5.59
CA ALA A 206 17.06 14.53 5.25
C ALA A 206 16.16 14.09 4.10
N ALA A 207 15.91 12.79 3.94
CA ALA A 207 15.04 12.27 2.88
C ALA A 207 13.65 12.91 2.96
N LYS A 208 13.46 13.98 2.19
CA LYS A 208 12.15 14.61 1.95
C LYS A 208 11.75 14.26 0.53
N ALA A 209 10.48 13.93 0.34
CA ALA A 209 9.98 13.69 -1.01
C ALA A 209 10.35 14.84 -1.96
N PRO A 210 10.68 14.55 -3.22
CA PRO A 210 10.90 15.58 -4.20
C PRO A 210 9.66 16.49 -4.32
N ALA A 211 9.87 17.78 -4.42
CA ALA A 211 8.78 18.67 -4.81
C ALA A 211 8.46 18.46 -6.29
N GLY A 212 7.19 18.23 -6.62
CA GLY A 212 6.78 18.01 -8.00
C GLY A 212 5.36 17.46 -8.10
N ASP A 213 4.94 17.18 -9.31
CA ASP A 213 3.68 16.51 -9.65
C ASP A 213 4.03 15.16 -10.29
N PHE A 214 3.86 14.08 -9.51
CA PHE A 214 4.20 12.73 -9.94
C PHE A 214 3.40 12.30 -11.17
N ASP A 215 2.11 12.60 -11.22
CA ASP A 215 1.25 12.23 -12.35
C ASP A 215 1.71 12.91 -13.64
N LYS A 216 2.07 14.20 -13.56
CA LYS A 216 2.57 14.95 -14.70
C LYS A 216 3.90 14.39 -15.22
N GLU A 217 4.81 14.04 -14.31
CA GLU A 217 6.10 13.44 -14.69
C GLU A 217 5.91 12.07 -15.34
N VAL A 218 5.01 11.25 -14.80
CA VAL A 218 4.65 9.97 -15.43
C VAL A 218 4.09 10.20 -16.83
N ASP A 219 3.19 11.17 -17.02
CA ASP A 219 2.64 11.51 -18.34
C ASP A 219 3.72 11.97 -19.32
N GLU A 220 4.69 12.75 -18.88
CA GLU A 220 5.80 13.23 -19.72
C GLU A 220 6.75 12.09 -20.10
N GLU A 221 7.11 11.22 -19.15
CA GLU A 221 8.06 10.13 -19.40
C GLU A 221 7.45 8.98 -20.20
N THR A 222 6.14 8.72 -20.06
CA THR A 222 5.47 7.60 -20.75
C THR A 222 4.94 7.97 -22.14
N ARG A 223 4.81 9.25 -22.50
CA ARG A 223 4.38 9.68 -23.84
C ARG A 223 5.20 9.05 -24.97
N ASN A 224 6.48 8.87 -24.75
CA ASN A 224 7.41 8.31 -25.74
C ASN A 224 7.39 6.77 -25.78
N LEU A 225 6.69 6.11 -24.85
CA LEU A 225 6.52 4.65 -24.84
C LEU A 225 5.30 4.21 -25.69
N ALA A 226 4.46 5.16 -26.10
CA ALA A 226 3.24 4.92 -26.86
C ALA A 226 3.42 5.14 -28.37
N SER A 227 4.59 5.54 -28.83
CA SER A 227 5.00 5.71 -30.24
C SER A 227 5.96 4.58 -30.65
#